data_c545c0133152cb8327546bed89aec056
#
_entry.id   c545c0133152cb8327546bed89aec056
#
_cell.length_a   1.000
_cell.length_b   1.000
_cell.length_c   1.000
_cell.angle_alpha   90.00
_cell.angle_beta   90.00
_cell.angle_gamma   90.00
#
_symmetry.space_group_name_H-M   'P 1'
#
loop_
_entity.id
_entity.type
_entity.pdbx_description
1 polymer ?
#
loop_
_entity_poly.entity_id
_entity_poly.type
_entity_poly.pdbx_seq_one_letter_code
_entity_poly.pdbx_strand_id
1 'polypeptide(L)'
;TLPLLKYGLPIQPVYFDHMVRYEEYLRKYRYLILSYEFMKPESEEFHHKLVEWVKQGGTLFYIGKDFDPYNYLQEWWQKFSCDTPAQHLFAEFGMDKEPANGCYRIGEGNVLVWNEVPALLSVNEAIADKYRNWIREGLKMGGYHWNMCNYLSVRRDPYIVIASMQESDTGSVYTKEGLFVDLYEDKYPVVERVLVEPGQEKLLFDLEKIKEDVRIIATAARIENMACENGQLSIEAKAIDHIQVNMRIRLPGKPEDLCAHTESGKNMELQSVWDEKSRTVLLSYRSNNEKVHITGKLKYES
;
A
#
# COMPACT_ATOMS: atom_id res chain seq x y z
N THR A 1 -1.91 -5.28 14.44
CA THR A 1 -1.85 -4.39 13.26
C THR A 1 -3.15 -3.62 13.04
N LEU A 2 -4.32 -4.28 13.03
CA LEU A 2 -5.63 -3.64 12.72
C LEU A 2 -5.92 -2.36 13.52
N PRO A 3 -5.72 -2.29 14.85
CA PRO A 3 -5.98 -1.07 15.62
C PRO A 3 -5.17 0.16 15.17
N LEU A 4 -4.06 -0.05 14.46
CA LEU A 4 -3.21 1.02 13.93
C LEU A 4 -3.61 1.39 12.50
N LEU A 5 -3.84 0.39 11.65
CA LEU A 5 -4.26 0.60 10.26
C LEU A 5 -5.58 1.36 10.17
N LYS A 6 -6.56 1.00 10.99
CA LYS A 6 -7.87 1.67 11.07
C LYS A 6 -7.79 3.15 11.45
N TYR A 7 -6.70 3.55 12.08
CA TYR A 7 -6.44 4.93 12.51
C TYR A 7 -5.33 5.61 11.70
N GLY A 8 -5.10 5.12 10.48
CA GLY A 8 -4.26 5.80 9.49
C GLY A 8 -2.76 5.62 9.65
N LEU A 9 -2.28 4.67 10.49
CA LEU A 9 -0.86 4.35 10.55
C LEU A 9 -0.55 3.23 9.55
N PRO A 10 0.21 3.52 8.48
CA PRO A 10 0.61 2.49 7.51
C PRO A 10 1.69 1.60 8.13
N ILE A 11 1.36 0.32 8.33
CA ILE A 11 2.29 -0.70 8.82
C ILE A 11 2.30 -1.88 7.86
N GLN A 12 3.43 -2.57 7.79
CA GLN A 12 3.60 -3.75 6.95
C GLN A 12 4.22 -4.90 7.75
N PRO A 13 3.90 -6.15 7.44
CA PRO A 13 4.56 -7.30 8.06
C PRO A 13 6.04 -7.35 7.67
N VAL A 14 6.87 -7.79 8.63
CA VAL A 14 8.29 -8.05 8.46
C VAL A 14 8.53 -9.54 8.72
N TYR A 15 9.23 -10.22 7.83
CA TYR A 15 9.53 -11.64 7.97
C TYR A 15 10.84 -11.84 8.73
N PHE A 16 10.82 -12.67 9.76
CA PHE A 16 11.98 -12.99 10.59
C PHE A 16 13.14 -13.56 9.77
N ASP A 17 12.87 -14.50 8.89
CA ASP A 17 13.87 -15.14 8.03
C ASP A 17 14.62 -14.15 7.15
N HIS A 18 13.93 -13.09 6.71
CA HIS A 18 14.56 -12.05 5.91
C HIS A 18 15.57 -11.23 6.71
N MET A 19 15.38 -11.07 8.03
CA MET A 19 16.30 -10.37 8.90
C MET A 19 17.62 -11.11 9.04
N VAL A 20 17.57 -12.44 9.07
CA VAL A 20 18.75 -13.30 9.14
C VAL A 20 19.39 -13.47 7.76
N ARG A 21 18.59 -13.67 6.72
CA ARG A 21 19.07 -13.97 5.37
C ARG A 21 19.67 -12.78 4.63
N TYR A 22 19.15 -11.57 4.87
CA TYR A 22 19.55 -10.35 4.14
C TYR A 22 20.13 -9.32 5.13
N GLU A 23 21.42 -9.06 5.03
CA GLU A 23 22.18 -8.23 5.97
C GLU A 23 21.61 -6.82 6.16
N GLU A 24 21.15 -6.21 5.09
CA GLU A 24 20.65 -4.82 5.08
C GLU A 24 19.12 -4.72 5.27
N TYR A 25 18.44 -5.84 5.56
CA TYR A 25 16.97 -5.88 5.54
C TYR A 25 16.31 -4.91 6.51
N LEU A 26 16.85 -4.76 7.72
CA LEU A 26 16.31 -3.89 8.76
C LEU A 26 16.63 -2.41 8.55
N ARG A 27 17.61 -2.07 7.72
CA ARG A 27 18.07 -0.69 7.53
C ARG A 27 17.01 0.30 7.07
N LYS A 28 15.99 -0.19 6.35
CA LYS A 28 14.86 0.60 5.86
C LYS A 28 13.79 0.86 6.92
N TYR A 29 13.84 0.18 8.05
CA TYR A 29 12.87 0.33 9.13
C TYR A 29 13.46 1.15 10.27
N ARG A 30 12.67 2.07 10.78
CA ARG A 30 13.02 2.88 11.95
C ARG A 30 12.29 2.41 13.20
N TYR A 31 11.14 1.78 13.00
CA TYR A 31 10.25 1.29 14.03
C TYR A 31 9.84 -0.14 13.72
N LEU A 32 9.89 -1.02 14.71
CA LEU A 32 9.39 -2.38 14.61
C LEU A 32 8.44 -2.67 15.77
N ILE A 33 7.39 -3.44 15.51
CA ILE A 33 6.48 -3.97 16.51
C ILE A 33 6.65 -5.48 16.53
N LEU A 34 6.95 -6.03 17.67
CA LEU A 34 7.22 -7.44 17.88
C LEU A 34 6.29 -8.03 18.94
N SER A 35 5.79 -9.22 18.67
CA SER A 35 5.16 -10.11 19.64
C SER A 35 5.57 -11.54 19.33
N TYR A 36 5.81 -12.33 20.36
CA TYR A 36 6.07 -13.77 20.23
C TYR A 36 4.84 -14.66 20.47
N GLU A 37 3.67 -14.05 20.66
CA GLU A 37 2.42 -14.80 20.81
C GLU A 37 2.15 -15.65 19.57
N PHE A 38 2.12 -16.97 19.73
CA PHE A 38 1.91 -17.99 18.71
C PHE A 38 2.93 -18.03 17.55
N MET A 39 3.98 -17.20 17.59
CA MET A 39 5.02 -17.19 16.57
C MET A 39 6.39 -16.99 17.21
N LYS A 40 7.27 -17.97 17.06
CA LYS A 40 8.59 -17.99 17.71
C LYS A 40 9.70 -17.86 16.66
N PRO A 41 10.84 -17.21 17.00
CA PRO A 41 12.00 -17.14 16.13
C PRO A 41 12.69 -18.51 16.03
N GLU A 42 13.19 -18.85 14.84
CA GLU A 42 13.83 -20.14 14.58
C GLU A 42 15.20 -20.30 15.24
N SER A 43 15.91 -19.18 15.47
CA SER A 43 17.25 -19.17 16.03
C SER A 43 17.57 -17.93 16.84
N GLU A 44 18.65 -18.00 17.62
CA GLU A 44 19.22 -16.87 18.38
C GLU A 44 19.74 -15.73 17.48
N GLU A 45 20.12 -16.06 16.25
CA GLU A 45 20.66 -15.08 15.29
C GLU A 45 19.67 -13.94 15.01
N PHE A 46 18.37 -14.26 15.02
CA PHE A 46 17.33 -13.24 14.92
C PHE A 46 17.45 -12.19 16.04
N HIS A 47 17.69 -12.63 17.29
CA HIS A 47 17.86 -11.74 18.42
C HIS A 47 19.11 -10.87 18.28
N HIS A 48 20.24 -11.46 17.86
CA HIS A 48 21.47 -10.71 17.62
C HIS A 48 21.27 -9.58 16.61
N LYS A 49 20.63 -9.86 15.47
CA LYS A 49 20.34 -8.85 14.43
C LYS A 49 19.40 -7.76 14.94
N LEU A 50 18.39 -8.12 15.73
CA LEU A 50 17.45 -7.16 16.28
C LEU A 50 18.11 -6.27 17.33
N VAL A 51 18.99 -6.84 18.18
CA VAL A 51 19.77 -6.08 19.18
C VAL A 51 20.73 -5.11 18.52
N GLU A 52 21.44 -5.52 17.47
CA GLU A 52 22.31 -4.63 16.67
C GLU A 52 21.50 -3.48 16.08
N TRP A 53 20.35 -3.77 15.46
CA TRP A 53 19.50 -2.76 14.86
C TRP A 53 18.99 -1.73 15.88
N VAL A 54 18.58 -2.17 17.08
CA VAL A 54 18.19 -1.25 18.17
C VAL A 54 19.38 -0.42 18.60
N LYS A 55 20.55 -1.04 18.86
CA LYS A 55 21.77 -0.31 19.27
C LYS A 55 22.19 0.78 18.27
N GLN A 56 21.87 0.62 16.99
CA GLN A 56 22.12 1.59 15.91
C GLN A 56 21.04 2.65 15.75
N GLY A 57 20.05 2.72 16.65
CA GLY A 57 19.02 3.76 16.65
C GLY A 57 17.60 3.30 16.32
N GLY A 58 17.37 2.01 16.10
CA GLY A 58 16.04 1.44 15.92
C GLY A 58 15.19 1.57 17.17
N THR A 59 13.88 1.67 17.01
CA THR A 59 12.91 1.65 18.10
C THR A 59 12.03 0.41 18.00
N LEU A 60 12.15 -0.47 19.00
CA LEU A 60 11.38 -1.70 19.11
C LEU A 60 10.23 -1.50 20.10
N PHE A 61 9.02 -1.82 19.64
CA PHE A 61 7.83 -1.97 20.47
C PHE A 61 7.58 -3.45 20.70
N TYR A 62 7.79 -3.94 21.91
CA TYR A 62 7.48 -5.29 22.30
C TYR A 62 6.13 -5.34 23.02
N ILE A 63 5.20 -6.18 22.53
CA ILE A 63 3.91 -6.44 23.17
C ILE A 63 3.70 -7.95 23.30
N GLY A 64 3.47 -8.42 24.53
CA GLY A 64 3.21 -9.84 24.79
C GLY A 64 3.27 -10.16 26.27
N LYS A 65 2.62 -11.27 26.65
CA LYS A 65 2.73 -11.93 27.96
C LYS A 65 3.28 -13.34 27.84
N ASP A 66 3.51 -13.81 26.61
CA ASP A 66 4.04 -15.13 26.28
C ASP A 66 3.26 -16.29 26.95
N PHE A 67 1.94 -16.21 26.98
CA PHE A 67 1.07 -17.22 27.58
C PHE A 67 0.67 -18.35 26.63
N ASP A 68 1.19 -18.40 25.42
CA ASP A 68 0.83 -19.45 24.50
C ASP A 68 1.51 -20.79 24.81
N PRO A 69 0.92 -21.92 24.41
CA PRO A 69 1.41 -23.27 24.76
C PRO A 69 2.75 -23.63 24.13
N TYR A 70 3.19 -22.90 23.10
CA TYR A 70 4.46 -23.21 22.41
C TYR A 70 5.70 -22.86 23.22
N ASN A 71 5.58 -22.11 24.31
CA ASN A 71 6.67 -21.87 25.26
C ASN A 71 7.10 -23.13 26.03
N TYR A 72 6.22 -24.12 26.12
CA TYR A 72 6.50 -25.37 26.84
C TYR A 72 7.17 -26.45 25.95
N LEU A 73 7.42 -26.18 24.69
CA LEU A 73 8.17 -27.07 23.81
C LEU A 73 9.68 -26.92 24.09
N GLN A 74 10.45 -27.99 23.81
CA GLN A 74 11.91 -27.91 23.89
C GLN A 74 12.45 -27.14 22.69
N GLU A 75 12.93 -25.92 22.95
CA GLU A 75 13.39 -25.00 21.93
C GLU A 75 14.77 -24.42 22.27
N TRP A 76 15.37 -23.72 21.33
CA TRP A 76 16.74 -23.23 21.43
C TRP A 76 16.97 -22.25 22.59
N TRP A 77 16.00 -21.39 22.99
CA TRP A 77 16.14 -20.43 24.08
C TRP A 77 16.28 -21.07 25.45
N GLN A 78 15.82 -22.33 25.64
CA GLN A 78 15.97 -23.05 26.90
C GLN A 78 17.43 -23.40 27.19
N LYS A 79 18.29 -23.50 26.14
CA LYS A 79 19.75 -23.70 26.33
C LYS A 79 20.39 -22.53 27.07
N PHE A 80 19.77 -21.36 27.06
CA PHE A 80 20.18 -20.14 27.74
C PHE A 80 19.46 -19.92 29.08
N SER A 81 18.82 -20.94 29.64
CA SER A 81 18.01 -20.87 30.84
C SER A 81 16.90 -19.83 30.77
N CYS A 82 16.25 -19.75 29.60
CA CYS A 82 15.10 -18.89 29.34
C CYS A 82 13.86 -19.74 29.08
N ASP A 83 12.73 -19.41 29.70
CA ASP A 83 11.46 -20.11 29.52
C ASP A 83 10.76 -19.66 28.23
N THR A 84 11.04 -18.45 27.79
CA THR A 84 10.44 -17.87 26.57
C THR A 84 11.50 -17.20 25.69
N PRO A 85 11.25 -17.07 24.37
CA PRO A 85 12.17 -16.33 23.51
C PRO A 85 12.27 -14.84 23.89
N ALA A 86 11.24 -14.24 24.49
CA ALA A 86 11.29 -12.87 24.97
C ALA A 86 12.30 -12.70 26.12
N GLN A 87 12.34 -13.66 27.05
CA GLN A 87 13.35 -13.63 28.14
C GLN A 87 14.79 -13.63 27.58
N HIS A 88 15.03 -14.43 26.51
CA HIS A 88 16.33 -14.42 25.83
C HIS A 88 16.60 -13.08 25.16
N LEU A 89 15.61 -12.53 24.42
CA LEU A 89 15.75 -11.24 23.75
C LEU A 89 16.07 -10.11 24.76
N PHE A 90 15.36 -10.06 25.88
CA PHE A 90 15.60 -9.03 26.90
C PHE A 90 16.96 -9.18 27.54
N ALA A 91 17.40 -10.42 27.79
CA ALA A 91 18.76 -10.67 28.28
C ALA A 91 19.84 -10.19 27.30
N GLU A 92 19.67 -10.40 26.00
CA GLU A 92 20.59 -9.90 24.95
C GLU A 92 20.63 -8.36 24.89
N PHE A 93 19.54 -7.68 25.24
CA PHE A 93 19.55 -6.23 25.45
C PHE A 93 20.24 -5.77 26.74
N GLY A 94 20.62 -6.70 27.64
CA GLY A 94 21.14 -6.40 28.97
C GLY A 94 20.06 -5.92 29.96
N MET A 95 18.81 -6.30 29.70
CA MET A 95 17.65 -6.00 30.54
C MET A 95 17.32 -7.20 31.45
N ASP A 96 16.44 -6.98 32.44
CA ASP A 96 15.82 -8.07 33.18
C ASP A 96 15.06 -8.99 32.18
N LYS A 97 15.02 -10.31 32.48
CA LYS A 97 14.31 -11.28 31.62
C LYS A 97 12.80 -11.01 31.53
N GLU A 98 12.24 -10.39 32.56
CA GLU A 98 10.83 -9.99 32.64
C GLU A 98 10.72 -8.48 32.96
N PRO A 99 11.05 -7.61 31.99
CA PRO A 99 11.08 -6.19 32.27
C PRO A 99 9.66 -5.65 32.53
N ALA A 100 9.55 -4.66 33.39
CA ALA A 100 8.31 -3.95 33.61
C ALA A 100 7.89 -3.17 32.34
N ASN A 101 6.60 -2.77 32.26
CA ASN A 101 6.15 -1.85 31.22
C ASN A 101 6.97 -0.55 31.29
N GLY A 102 7.51 -0.13 30.17
CA GLY A 102 8.36 1.07 30.15
C GLY A 102 9.11 1.26 28.84
N CYS A 103 9.98 2.26 28.86
CA CYS A 103 10.89 2.56 27.76
C CYS A 103 12.34 2.43 28.27
N TYR A 104 13.12 1.63 27.56
CA TYR A 104 14.50 1.33 27.90
C TYR A 104 15.44 1.83 26.80
N ARG A 105 16.42 2.64 27.15
CA ARG A 105 17.45 3.12 26.22
C ARG A 105 18.49 2.03 26.01
N ILE A 106 18.70 1.62 24.74
CA ILE A 106 19.66 0.59 24.35
C ILE A 106 20.56 1.14 23.23
N GLY A 107 21.78 1.49 23.56
CA GLY A 107 22.67 2.18 22.61
C GLY A 107 22.04 3.50 22.12
N GLU A 108 21.95 3.65 20.81
CA GLU A 108 21.30 4.82 20.20
C GLU A 108 19.77 4.66 20.04
N GLY A 109 19.23 3.46 20.24
CA GLY A 109 17.83 3.16 20.08
C GLY A 109 17.05 2.97 21.38
N ASN A 110 15.82 2.46 21.25
CA ASN A 110 14.93 2.27 22.39
C ASN A 110 14.18 0.94 22.25
N VAL A 111 13.89 0.32 23.42
CA VAL A 111 12.95 -0.80 23.56
C VAL A 111 11.80 -0.33 24.43
N LEU A 112 10.59 -0.33 23.88
CA LEU A 112 9.36 -0.06 24.62
C LEU A 112 8.68 -1.39 24.91
N VAL A 113 8.39 -1.66 26.16
CA VAL A 113 7.77 -2.92 26.62
C VAL A 113 6.36 -2.67 27.11
N TRP A 114 5.41 -3.46 26.62
CA TRP A 114 4.05 -3.49 27.10
C TRP A 114 3.59 -4.94 27.32
N ASN A 115 3.51 -5.34 28.58
CA ASN A 115 3.12 -6.69 28.99
C ASN A 115 1.58 -6.84 28.91
N GLU A 116 1.05 -6.93 27.71
CA GLU A 116 -0.37 -7.14 27.45
C GLU A 116 -0.57 -8.21 26.38
N VAL A 117 -1.69 -8.92 26.46
CA VAL A 117 -2.05 -9.98 25.49
C VAL A 117 -2.52 -9.33 24.17
N PRO A 118 -1.80 -9.51 23.05
CA PRO A 118 -2.16 -8.88 21.77
C PRO A 118 -3.56 -9.22 21.26
N ALA A 119 -4.10 -10.41 21.60
CA ALA A 119 -5.46 -10.80 21.21
C ALA A 119 -6.53 -9.84 21.76
N LEU A 120 -6.31 -9.23 22.92
CA LEU A 120 -7.24 -8.28 23.53
C LEU A 120 -7.41 -7.00 22.72
N LEU A 121 -6.45 -6.66 21.86
CA LEU A 121 -6.52 -5.48 20.98
C LEU A 121 -7.64 -5.57 19.93
N SER A 122 -8.16 -6.77 19.67
CA SER A 122 -9.26 -6.98 18.70
C SER A 122 -10.63 -7.02 19.33
N VAL A 123 -10.73 -7.22 20.65
CA VAL A 123 -12.00 -7.44 21.36
C VAL A 123 -12.27 -6.40 22.45
N ASN A 124 -11.29 -5.57 22.79
CA ASN A 124 -11.41 -4.55 23.83
C ASN A 124 -10.90 -3.19 23.34
N GLU A 125 -11.83 -2.30 23.02
CA GLU A 125 -11.50 -0.98 22.46
C GLU A 125 -10.70 -0.11 23.43
N ALA A 126 -10.96 -0.18 24.73
CA ALA A 126 -10.18 0.58 25.73
C ALA A 126 -8.72 0.15 25.78
N ILE A 127 -8.43 -1.15 25.56
CA ILE A 127 -7.06 -1.66 25.45
C ILE A 127 -6.46 -1.23 24.11
N ALA A 128 -7.23 -1.29 23.03
CA ALA A 128 -6.80 -0.81 21.71
C ALA A 128 -6.46 0.69 21.72
N ASP A 129 -7.25 1.52 22.44
CA ASP A 129 -6.94 2.95 22.64
C ASP A 129 -5.62 3.18 23.39
N LYS A 130 -5.40 2.44 24.47
CA LYS A 130 -4.13 2.50 25.20
C LYS A 130 -2.96 2.11 24.29
N TYR A 131 -3.15 1.07 23.48
CA TYR A 131 -2.15 0.62 22.51
C TYR A 131 -1.82 1.70 21.49
N ARG A 132 -2.84 2.31 20.87
CA ARG A 132 -2.64 3.42 19.92
C ARG A 132 -1.87 4.59 20.54
N ASN A 133 -2.23 4.97 21.75
CA ASN A 133 -1.54 6.03 22.48
C ASN A 133 -0.09 5.65 22.80
N TRP A 134 0.16 4.42 23.25
CA TRP A 134 1.51 3.92 23.54
C TRP A 134 2.40 3.93 22.29
N ILE A 135 1.91 3.44 21.15
CA ILE A 135 2.61 3.52 19.86
C ILE A 135 2.87 4.98 19.49
N ARG A 136 1.86 5.86 19.59
CA ARG A 136 1.99 7.27 19.24
C ARG A 136 3.08 7.99 20.04
N GLU A 137 3.14 7.74 21.34
CA GLU A 137 4.19 8.33 22.19
C GLU A 137 5.59 7.79 21.83
N GLY A 138 5.73 6.49 21.59
CA GLY A 138 7.01 5.94 21.16
C GLY A 138 7.46 6.43 19.76
N LEU A 139 6.53 6.64 18.83
CA LEU A 139 6.84 7.23 17.52
C LEU A 139 7.36 8.67 17.65
N LYS A 140 6.78 9.47 18.57
CA LYS A 140 7.23 10.84 18.85
C LYS A 140 8.68 10.89 19.36
N MET A 141 9.10 9.91 20.16
CA MET A 141 10.48 9.83 20.66
C MET A 141 11.50 9.72 19.51
N GLY A 142 11.13 9.05 18.41
CA GLY A 142 11.91 8.97 17.20
C GLY A 142 11.65 10.11 16.21
N GLY A 143 10.86 11.13 16.57
CA GLY A 143 10.58 12.30 15.72
C GLY A 143 9.46 12.10 14.69
N TYR A 144 8.68 11.00 14.78
CA TYR A 144 7.54 10.79 13.90
C TYR A 144 6.23 11.18 14.60
N HIS A 145 5.46 12.09 13.97
CA HIS A 145 4.17 12.53 14.47
C HIS A 145 3.04 11.83 13.74
N TRP A 146 2.36 10.92 14.42
CA TRP A 146 1.20 10.24 13.90
C TRP A 146 -0.08 11.02 14.23
N ASN A 147 -0.68 11.59 13.20
CA ASN A 147 -2.03 12.16 13.27
C ASN A 147 -3.03 11.04 12.96
N MET A 148 -3.83 10.67 13.96
CA MET A 148 -4.85 9.64 13.78
C MET A 148 -5.92 10.14 12.83
N CYS A 149 -6.26 9.32 11.84
CA CYS A 149 -7.34 9.56 10.88
C CYS A 149 -7.95 8.22 10.50
N ASN A 150 -9.15 8.24 9.95
CA ASN A 150 -9.87 7.02 9.55
C ASN A 150 -9.56 6.57 8.12
N TYR A 151 -8.48 6.99 7.52
CA TYR A 151 -8.11 6.60 6.17
C TYR A 151 -6.65 6.19 6.05
N LEU A 152 -6.39 5.38 5.04
CA LEU A 152 -5.04 5.05 4.56
C LEU A 152 -4.90 5.47 3.11
N SER A 153 -3.75 6.04 2.77
CA SER A 153 -3.37 6.33 1.40
C SER A 153 -2.00 5.73 1.11
N VAL A 154 -1.95 4.88 0.09
CA VAL A 154 -0.71 4.25 -0.37
C VAL A 154 -0.40 4.74 -1.77
N ARG A 155 0.80 5.26 -1.96
CA ARG A 155 1.29 5.73 -3.26
C ARG A 155 2.31 4.77 -3.84
N ARG A 156 2.10 4.38 -5.09
CA ARG A 156 3.04 3.65 -5.96
C ARG A 156 2.97 4.29 -7.33
N ASP A 157 3.75 5.30 -7.57
CA ASP A 157 3.67 6.12 -8.77
C ASP A 157 3.56 5.30 -10.06
N PRO A 158 2.59 5.62 -10.91
CA PRO A 158 1.65 6.75 -10.82
C PRO A 158 0.35 6.46 -10.06
N TYR A 159 0.23 5.35 -9.35
CA TYR A 159 -1.00 4.91 -8.69
C TYR A 159 -1.10 5.40 -7.25
N ILE A 160 -2.32 5.76 -6.84
CA ILE A 160 -2.66 6.09 -5.46
C ILE A 160 -3.90 5.27 -5.09
N VAL A 161 -3.78 4.47 -4.03
CA VAL A 161 -4.90 3.73 -3.45
C VAL A 161 -5.29 4.42 -2.15
N ILE A 162 -6.57 4.72 -1.98
CA ILE A 162 -7.12 5.31 -0.76
C ILE A 162 -8.26 4.45 -0.28
N ALA A 163 -8.29 4.16 1.03
CA ALA A 163 -9.42 3.53 1.69
C ALA A 163 -9.76 4.31 2.97
N SER A 164 -11.01 4.69 3.13
CA SER A 164 -11.52 5.37 4.33
C SER A 164 -12.40 4.41 5.12
N MET A 165 -12.02 4.13 6.38
CA MET A 165 -12.65 3.17 7.26
C MET A 165 -13.90 3.79 7.91
N GLN A 166 -15.00 3.05 7.86
CA GLN A 166 -16.25 3.48 8.48
C GLN A 166 -16.27 3.22 9.99
N GLU A 167 -15.54 2.19 10.44
CA GLU A 167 -15.53 1.75 11.84
C GLU A 167 -14.59 2.55 12.76
N SER A 168 -13.75 3.43 12.22
CA SER A 168 -12.90 4.33 12.98
C SER A 168 -13.33 5.77 12.73
N ASP A 169 -14.35 6.21 13.47
CA ASP A 169 -14.85 7.59 13.34
C ASP A 169 -13.88 8.58 14.02
N THR A 170 -13.08 9.27 13.22
CA THR A 170 -12.21 10.37 13.65
C THR A 170 -12.72 11.72 13.16
N GLY A 171 -13.85 11.76 12.44
CA GLY A 171 -14.34 12.96 11.74
C GLY A 171 -13.45 13.41 10.59
N SER A 172 -12.45 12.59 10.20
CA SER A 172 -11.51 12.93 9.13
C SER A 172 -12.07 12.51 7.78
N VAL A 173 -11.91 13.36 6.76
CA VAL A 173 -12.22 13.07 5.36
C VAL A 173 -10.96 13.23 4.54
N TYR A 174 -10.64 12.22 3.74
CA TYR A 174 -9.51 12.33 2.83
C TYR A 174 -9.84 13.29 1.69
N THR A 175 -8.99 14.28 1.49
CA THR A 175 -9.11 15.22 0.37
C THR A 175 -7.76 15.35 -0.31
N LYS A 176 -7.74 15.33 -1.64
CA LYS A 176 -6.52 15.54 -2.43
C LYS A 176 -6.85 16.32 -3.70
N GLU A 177 -6.05 17.33 -3.97
CA GLU A 177 -6.07 18.08 -5.24
C GLU A 177 -4.95 17.59 -6.16
N GLY A 178 -5.15 17.70 -7.45
CA GLY A 178 -4.27 17.24 -8.52
C GLY A 178 -5.07 16.77 -9.73
N LEU A 179 -4.41 16.32 -10.77
CA LEU A 179 -5.06 15.81 -11.99
C LEU A 179 -4.97 14.28 -12.02
N PHE A 180 -6.11 13.62 -11.83
CA PHE A 180 -6.18 12.17 -11.70
C PHE A 180 -7.18 11.55 -12.68
N VAL A 181 -6.98 10.28 -12.99
CA VAL A 181 -8.02 9.39 -13.54
C VAL A 181 -8.52 8.49 -12.42
N ASP A 182 -9.83 8.48 -12.17
CA ASP A 182 -10.45 7.56 -11.22
C ASP A 182 -10.68 6.20 -11.89
N LEU A 183 -9.92 5.19 -11.46
CA LEU A 183 -9.93 3.87 -12.07
C LEU A 183 -11.04 2.94 -11.56
N TYR A 184 -11.72 3.31 -10.46
CA TYR A 184 -12.87 2.55 -9.96
C TYR A 184 -14.19 3.01 -10.56
N GLU A 185 -14.21 4.21 -11.13
CA GLU A 185 -15.42 4.73 -11.78
C GLU A 185 -15.52 4.26 -13.24
N ASP A 186 -16.75 3.99 -13.67
CA ASP A 186 -17.04 3.72 -15.07
C ASP A 186 -16.52 4.85 -15.97
N LYS A 187 -15.99 4.51 -17.12
CA LYS A 187 -15.44 5.47 -18.09
C LYS A 187 -14.20 6.23 -17.63
N TYR A 188 -13.59 5.83 -16.51
CA TYR A 188 -12.32 6.38 -16.05
C TYR A 188 -12.30 7.93 -16.10
N PRO A 189 -13.17 8.63 -15.34
CA PRO A 189 -13.27 10.08 -15.40
C PRO A 189 -11.97 10.76 -14.97
N VAL A 190 -11.68 11.91 -15.59
CA VAL A 190 -10.63 12.82 -15.11
C VAL A 190 -11.21 13.68 -13.99
N VAL A 191 -10.52 13.75 -12.87
CA VAL A 191 -10.93 14.50 -11.66
C VAL A 191 -9.77 15.37 -11.18
N GLU A 192 -10.09 16.59 -10.74
CA GLU A 192 -9.11 17.55 -10.21
C GLU A 192 -9.07 17.58 -8.69
N ARG A 193 -10.13 17.13 -8.07
CA ARG A 193 -10.26 17.01 -6.62
C ARG A 193 -10.90 15.68 -6.27
N VAL A 194 -10.27 15.00 -5.35
CA VAL A 194 -10.76 13.72 -4.81
C VAL A 194 -11.18 13.95 -3.37
N LEU A 195 -12.35 13.45 -3.04
CA LEU A 195 -12.88 13.39 -1.68
C LEU A 195 -13.28 11.95 -1.44
N VAL A 196 -12.83 11.36 -0.32
CA VAL A 196 -13.14 9.97 0.04
C VAL A 196 -13.76 9.98 1.44
N GLU A 197 -15.04 9.69 1.47
CA GLU A 197 -15.83 9.63 2.70
C GLU A 197 -15.64 8.29 3.43
N PRO A 198 -15.99 8.18 4.72
CA PRO A 198 -15.94 6.92 5.45
C PRO A 198 -16.71 5.80 4.73
N GLY A 199 -16.07 4.64 4.58
CA GLY A 199 -16.60 3.48 3.86
C GLY A 199 -16.38 3.51 2.35
N GLN A 200 -15.70 4.53 1.82
CA GLN A 200 -15.34 4.62 0.41
C GLN A 200 -13.88 4.27 0.17
N GLU A 201 -13.61 3.86 -1.07
CA GLU A 201 -12.27 3.59 -1.58
C GLU A 201 -12.07 4.18 -2.96
N LYS A 202 -10.83 4.51 -3.33
CA LYS A 202 -10.47 5.02 -4.66
C LYS A 202 -9.14 4.43 -5.11
N LEU A 203 -9.07 4.15 -6.40
CA LEU A 203 -7.82 3.87 -7.11
C LEU A 203 -7.62 4.94 -8.16
N LEU A 204 -6.63 5.78 -7.95
CA LEU A 204 -6.34 6.92 -8.80
C LEU A 204 -5.07 6.69 -9.60
N PHE A 205 -5.07 7.19 -10.83
CA PHE A 205 -3.90 7.33 -11.66
C PHE A 205 -3.51 8.81 -11.73
N ASP A 206 -2.32 9.15 -11.24
CA ASP A 206 -1.80 10.52 -11.20
C ASP A 206 -1.21 10.91 -12.56
N LEU A 207 -1.92 11.77 -13.27
CA LEU A 207 -1.54 12.21 -14.60
C LEU A 207 -0.31 13.12 -14.64
N GLU A 208 0.02 13.77 -13.51
CA GLU A 208 1.23 14.60 -13.39
C GLU A 208 2.51 13.77 -13.28
N LYS A 209 2.39 12.46 -13.04
CA LYS A 209 3.53 11.53 -12.95
C LYS A 209 3.82 10.76 -14.23
N ILE A 210 3.07 11.00 -15.28
CA ILE A 210 3.32 10.40 -16.60
C ILE A 210 4.43 11.18 -17.28
N LYS A 211 5.44 10.45 -17.76
CA LYS A 211 6.53 11.01 -18.58
C LYS A 211 6.33 10.77 -20.06
N GLU A 212 5.58 9.74 -20.41
CA GLU A 212 5.31 9.35 -21.80
C GLU A 212 4.21 10.23 -22.40
N ASP A 213 4.42 10.68 -23.62
CA ASP A 213 3.40 11.44 -24.37
C ASP A 213 2.25 10.55 -24.87
N VAL A 214 2.52 9.26 -25.06
CA VAL A 214 1.53 8.26 -25.48
C VAL A 214 1.48 7.15 -24.46
N ARG A 215 0.33 6.97 -23.82
CA ARG A 215 0.14 5.92 -22.82
C ARG A 215 -1.31 5.52 -22.65
N ILE A 216 -1.58 4.22 -22.67
CA ILE A 216 -2.86 3.69 -22.21
C ILE A 216 -2.87 3.72 -20.69
N ILE A 217 -3.83 4.43 -20.12
CA ILE A 217 -3.99 4.59 -18.68
C ILE A 217 -4.82 3.44 -18.12
N ALA A 218 -5.95 3.15 -18.75
CA ALA A 218 -6.84 2.08 -18.35
C ALA A 218 -7.67 1.58 -19.54
N THR A 219 -7.95 0.29 -19.57
CA THR A 219 -8.86 -0.33 -20.53
C THR A 219 -9.31 -1.70 -20.04
N ALA A 220 -10.53 -2.11 -20.43
CA ALA A 220 -11.04 -3.46 -20.27
C ALA A 220 -10.60 -4.42 -21.40
N ALA A 221 -9.97 -3.90 -22.47
CA ALA A 221 -9.46 -4.71 -23.55
C ALA A 221 -7.98 -5.06 -23.38
N ARG A 222 -7.57 -6.22 -23.88
CA ARG A 222 -6.17 -6.54 -24.08
C ARG A 222 -5.65 -5.80 -25.30
N ILE A 223 -4.63 -5.00 -25.13
CA ILE A 223 -3.93 -4.33 -26.21
C ILE A 223 -2.89 -5.27 -26.79
N GLU A 224 -2.97 -5.53 -28.08
CA GLU A 224 -2.02 -6.35 -28.81
C GLU A 224 -0.95 -5.51 -29.49
N ASN A 225 -1.35 -4.33 -30.00
CA ASN A 225 -0.42 -3.38 -30.60
C ASN A 225 -0.94 -1.95 -30.40
N MET A 226 -0.04 -1.00 -30.24
CA MET A 226 -0.32 0.42 -30.27
C MET A 226 0.86 1.18 -30.87
N ALA A 227 0.58 1.98 -31.88
CA ALA A 227 1.54 2.87 -32.50
C ALA A 227 0.97 4.29 -32.60
N CYS A 228 1.83 5.27 -32.40
CA CYS A 228 1.52 6.68 -32.62
C CYS A 228 2.73 7.33 -33.31
N GLU A 229 2.76 7.30 -34.62
CA GLU A 229 3.89 7.75 -35.42
C GLU A 229 3.42 8.73 -36.47
N ASN A 230 4.20 9.80 -36.72
CA ASN A 230 3.90 10.82 -37.71
C ASN A 230 2.48 11.39 -37.63
N GLY A 231 1.94 11.51 -36.41
CA GLY A 231 0.59 11.98 -36.18
C GLY A 231 -0.51 10.96 -36.52
N GLN A 232 -0.16 9.71 -36.79
CA GLN A 232 -1.14 8.63 -37.02
C GLN A 232 -1.22 7.77 -35.76
N LEU A 233 -2.45 7.55 -35.25
CA LEU A 233 -2.76 6.65 -34.16
C LEU A 233 -3.27 5.33 -34.73
N SER A 234 -2.73 4.21 -34.24
CA SER A 234 -3.21 2.86 -34.54
C SER A 234 -3.22 2.02 -33.27
N ILE A 235 -4.34 1.36 -32.98
CA ILE A 235 -4.51 0.51 -31.82
C ILE A 235 -5.16 -0.79 -32.25
N GLU A 236 -4.58 -1.92 -31.85
CA GLU A 236 -5.17 -3.24 -31.96
C GLU A 236 -5.56 -3.74 -30.58
N ALA A 237 -6.84 -4.02 -30.40
CA ALA A 237 -7.37 -4.40 -29.10
C ALA A 237 -8.33 -5.59 -29.23
N LYS A 238 -8.31 -6.48 -28.24
CA LYS A 238 -9.22 -7.61 -28.14
C LYS A 238 -9.89 -7.65 -26.78
N ALA A 239 -11.19 -7.82 -26.73
CA ALA A 239 -11.96 -7.92 -25.50
C ALA A 239 -12.89 -9.14 -25.53
N ILE A 240 -13.45 -9.48 -24.36
CA ILE A 240 -14.53 -10.47 -24.26
C ILE A 240 -15.74 -9.96 -25.03
N ASP A 241 -16.49 -10.89 -25.61
CA ASP A 241 -17.68 -10.58 -26.41
C ASP A 241 -18.76 -9.85 -25.61
N HIS A 242 -19.47 -8.96 -26.28
CA HIS A 242 -20.63 -8.23 -25.79
C HIS A 242 -20.41 -7.34 -24.56
N ILE A 243 -19.16 -6.94 -24.25
CA ILE A 243 -18.91 -5.96 -23.18
C ILE A 243 -18.75 -4.54 -23.75
N GLN A 244 -19.07 -3.56 -22.92
CA GLN A 244 -18.71 -2.18 -23.18
C GLN A 244 -17.24 -2.00 -22.84
N VAL A 245 -16.42 -1.71 -23.85
CA VAL A 245 -15.01 -1.39 -23.66
C VAL A 245 -14.87 0.12 -23.52
N ASN A 246 -14.29 0.55 -22.41
CA ASN A 246 -13.81 1.91 -22.22
C ASN A 246 -12.29 1.88 -22.21
N MET A 247 -11.66 2.87 -22.85
CA MET A 247 -10.22 2.98 -22.95
C MET A 247 -9.81 4.45 -22.76
N ARG A 248 -9.08 4.75 -21.70
CA ARG A 248 -8.51 6.08 -21.45
C ARG A 248 -7.05 6.08 -21.90
N ILE A 249 -6.71 7.01 -22.80
CA ILE A 249 -5.38 7.10 -23.41
C ILE A 249 -4.88 8.53 -23.31
N ARG A 250 -3.63 8.71 -22.87
CA ARG A 250 -2.90 9.97 -23.02
C ARG A 250 -2.30 10.04 -24.42
N LEU A 251 -2.45 11.19 -25.08
CA LEU A 251 -1.94 11.44 -26.42
C LEU A 251 -1.28 12.82 -26.48
N PRO A 252 -0.29 13.02 -27.37
CA PRO A 252 0.39 14.31 -27.54
C PRO A 252 -0.47 15.38 -28.21
N GLY A 253 -1.57 15.00 -28.86
CA GLY A 253 -2.52 15.89 -29.50
C GLY A 253 -3.92 15.31 -29.56
N LYS A 254 -4.90 16.13 -29.86
CA LYS A 254 -6.30 15.72 -30.00
C LYS A 254 -6.47 14.76 -31.17
N PRO A 255 -7.08 13.58 -30.98
CA PRO A 255 -7.35 12.67 -32.09
C PRO A 255 -8.55 13.16 -32.89
N GLU A 256 -8.41 13.12 -34.23
CA GLU A 256 -9.45 13.42 -35.21
C GLU A 256 -9.59 12.22 -36.17
N ASP A 257 -10.66 12.16 -36.94
CA ASP A 257 -10.96 11.11 -37.93
C ASP A 257 -10.87 9.69 -37.33
N LEU A 258 -11.30 9.54 -36.05
CA LEU A 258 -11.27 8.26 -35.38
C LEU A 258 -12.26 7.28 -36.00
N CYS A 259 -11.79 6.11 -36.39
CA CYS A 259 -12.62 5.01 -36.87
C CYS A 259 -12.19 3.69 -36.23
N ALA A 260 -13.14 2.77 -36.14
CA ALA A 260 -12.91 1.42 -35.62
C ALA A 260 -13.52 0.39 -36.57
N HIS A 261 -12.81 -0.71 -36.80
CA HIS A 261 -13.29 -1.85 -37.57
C HIS A 261 -12.80 -3.15 -36.98
N THR A 262 -13.56 -4.20 -37.21
CA THR A 262 -13.17 -5.55 -36.76
C THR A 262 -12.10 -6.11 -37.70
N GLU A 263 -11.45 -7.21 -37.30
CA GLU A 263 -10.51 -7.97 -38.10
C GLU A 263 -11.11 -8.42 -39.41
N SER A 264 -12.43 -8.72 -39.42
CA SER A 264 -13.19 -9.04 -40.66
C SER A 264 -13.52 -7.83 -41.51
N GLY A 265 -13.14 -6.60 -41.12
CA GLY A 265 -13.35 -5.36 -41.86
C GLY A 265 -14.73 -4.69 -41.65
N LYS A 266 -15.52 -5.14 -40.70
CA LYS A 266 -16.81 -4.55 -40.36
C LYS A 266 -16.61 -3.27 -39.56
N ASN A 267 -17.22 -2.16 -39.97
CA ASN A 267 -17.22 -0.91 -39.23
C ASN A 267 -17.91 -1.06 -37.89
N MET A 268 -17.36 -0.42 -36.86
CA MET A 268 -17.87 -0.39 -35.50
C MET A 268 -18.20 1.04 -35.07
N GLU A 269 -19.23 1.19 -34.29
CA GLU A 269 -19.52 2.46 -33.63
C GLU A 269 -18.45 2.72 -32.57
N LEU A 270 -17.75 3.87 -32.69
CA LEU A 270 -16.72 4.33 -31.77
C LEU A 270 -17.11 5.70 -31.24
N GLN A 271 -17.28 5.81 -29.95
CA GLN A 271 -17.46 7.08 -29.26
C GLN A 271 -16.12 7.57 -28.73
N SER A 272 -15.87 8.87 -28.82
CA SER A 272 -14.63 9.49 -28.31
C SER A 272 -14.93 10.79 -27.59
N VAL A 273 -14.27 10.98 -26.46
CA VAL A 273 -14.33 12.22 -25.67
C VAL A 273 -12.91 12.65 -25.36
N TRP A 274 -12.50 13.80 -25.87
CA TRP A 274 -11.20 14.41 -25.57
C TRP A 274 -11.31 15.30 -24.35
N ASP A 275 -10.36 15.16 -23.43
CA ASP A 275 -10.15 16.06 -22.30
C ASP A 275 -8.86 16.85 -22.53
N GLU A 276 -9.02 18.16 -22.77
CA GLU A 276 -7.93 19.05 -23.12
C GLU A 276 -6.90 19.20 -21.99
N LYS A 277 -7.40 19.35 -20.77
CA LYS A 277 -6.55 19.62 -19.61
C LYS A 277 -5.63 18.45 -19.29
N SER A 278 -6.14 17.24 -19.36
CA SER A 278 -5.38 16.02 -19.11
C SER A 278 -4.64 15.50 -20.33
N ARG A 279 -4.96 16.03 -21.52
CA ARG A 279 -4.50 15.51 -22.82
C ARG A 279 -4.79 14.03 -22.95
N THR A 280 -6.01 13.62 -22.57
CA THR A 280 -6.46 12.23 -22.67
C THR A 280 -7.73 12.11 -23.52
N VAL A 281 -7.83 11.00 -24.24
CA VAL A 281 -9.06 10.61 -24.92
C VAL A 281 -9.69 9.41 -24.21
N LEU A 282 -11.00 9.44 -24.03
CA LEU A 282 -11.80 8.27 -23.71
C LEU A 282 -12.38 7.72 -24.98
N LEU A 283 -12.04 6.50 -25.33
CA LEU A 283 -12.63 5.74 -26.42
C LEU A 283 -13.60 4.70 -25.84
N SER A 284 -14.78 4.57 -26.47
CA SER A 284 -15.81 3.63 -26.00
C SER A 284 -16.43 2.91 -27.19
N TYR A 285 -16.48 1.56 -27.13
CA TYR A 285 -17.12 0.72 -28.14
C TYR A 285 -17.66 -0.57 -27.53
N ARG A 286 -18.56 -1.25 -28.22
CA ARG A 286 -19.08 -2.55 -27.83
C ARG A 286 -18.31 -3.67 -28.54
N SER A 287 -17.70 -4.57 -27.79
CA SER A 287 -16.91 -5.69 -28.32
C SER A 287 -17.79 -6.77 -28.97
N ASN A 288 -17.20 -7.54 -29.88
CA ASN A 288 -17.84 -8.63 -30.62
C ASN A 288 -16.95 -9.88 -30.77
N ASN A 289 -16.07 -10.12 -29.82
CA ASN A 289 -15.10 -11.24 -29.79
C ASN A 289 -14.03 -11.23 -30.92
N GLU A 290 -14.10 -10.29 -31.85
CA GLU A 290 -13.06 -10.07 -32.86
C GLU A 290 -12.03 -9.07 -32.35
N LYS A 291 -10.84 -9.08 -32.95
CA LYS A 291 -9.87 -8.00 -32.79
C LYS A 291 -10.44 -6.72 -33.37
N VAL A 292 -10.28 -5.61 -32.69
CA VAL A 292 -10.71 -4.29 -33.11
C VAL A 292 -9.49 -3.47 -33.48
N HIS A 293 -9.49 -2.89 -34.64
CA HIS A 293 -8.51 -1.94 -35.12
C HIS A 293 -9.09 -0.54 -35.03
N ILE A 294 -8.45 0.33 -34.25
CA ILE A 294 -8.82 1.73 -34.07
C ILE A 294 -7.73 2.57 -34.73
N THR A 295 -8.10 3.48 -35.63
CA THR A 295 -7.17 4.39 -36.27
C THR A 295 -7.67 5.83 -36.19
N GLY A 296 -6.75 6.79 -36.27
CA GLY A 296 -7.06 8.21 -36.23
C GLY A 296 -5.84 9.07 -36.53
N LYS A 297 -6.04 10.37 -36.68
CA LYS A 297 -4.98 11.36 -36.85
C LYS A 297 -4.90 12.24 -35.64
N LEU A 298 -3.72 12.68 -35.28
CA LEU A 298 -3.51 13.62 -34.18
C LEU A 298 -3.35 15.04 -34.72
N LYS A 299 -4.11 15.95 -34.15
CA LYS A 299 -3.92 17.37 -34.33
C LYS A 299 -3.07 17.91 -33.20
N TYR A 300 -1.92 18.42 -33.54
CA TYR A 300 -1.05 19.09 -32.58
C TYR A 300 -1.48 20.55 -32.48
N GLU A 301 -1.59 21.06 -31.26
CA GLU A 301 -1.74 22.50 -31.06
C GLU A 301 -0.43 23.19 -31.44
N SER A 302 -0.53 24.22 -32.28
CA SER A 302 0.59 25.05 -32.75
C SER A 302 1.03 26.05 -31.71
#